data_bb13a331bb8a74d2c06994a1c8754509
#
_entry.id   bb13a331bb8a74d2c06994a1c8754509
#
_cell.length_a   1.000
_cell.length_b   1.000
_cell.length_c   1.000
_cell.angle_alpha   90.00
_cell.angle_beta   90.00
_cell.angle_gamma   90.00
#
_symmetry.space_group_name_H-M   'P 1'
#
loop_
_entity.id
_entity.type
_entity.pdbx_description
1 polymer ?
#
loop_
_entity_poly.entity_id
_entity_poly.type
_entity_poly.pdbx_seq_one_letter_code
_entity_poly.pdbx_strand_id
1 'polypeptide(L)'
;MIRKIIQIDTDKCNGCGACANACHEGAIAMVNGKAKLMRDDYCDGFGDCLPHCPTGAITFVEREAAAYDEKAVEENKRQKAAAAQKPLGGCPGSAARSVFHQPVPQMHHGCPGSQMRQMQHKPEPAGEDMPALRSQLSQWPVQIKLVPVNAPYFDGAKLLIAADCTAYAYANFHQKFIRGHITLVGCPKLDDVDYSEKLTQIIRENNSQSVTVVRMEVPCCGGLERAAKVALQNSGKFIPWQVITISIDGNILSEL
;
A
#
# COMPACT_ATOMS: atom_id res chain seq x y z
N MET A 1 37.66 22.63 -1.88
CA MET A 1 37.68 23.39 -3.13
C MET A 1 36.39 24.17 -3.28
N ILE A 2 36.43 25.32 -3.96
CA ILE A 2 35.22 26.10 -4.22
C ILE A 2 34.41 25.34 -5.28
N ARG A 3 33.15 25.02 -5.01
CA ARG A 3 32.26 24.37 -5.93
C ARG A 3 30.79 24.75 -5.68
N LYS A 4 29.97 24.53 -6.69
CA LYS A 4 28.54 24.72 -6.62
C LYS A 4 27.90 23.59 -5.82
N ILE A 5 27.10 23.92 -4.81
CA ILE A 5 26.44 22.97 -3.92
C ILE A 5 25.07 23.53 -3.52
N ILE A 6 24.15 22.68 -3.12
CA ILE A 6 22.86 23.13 -2.63
C ILE A 6 22.96 23.70 -1.21
N GLN A 7 22.14 24.72 -0.95
CA GLN A 7 21.84 25.23 0.39
C GLN A 7 20.33 25.16 0.62
N ILE A 8 19.93 24.72 1.79
CA ILE A 8 18.51 24.60 2.17
C ILE A 8 18.23 25.64 3.26
N ASP A 9 17.30 26.53 2.96
CA ASP A 9 16.77 27.51 3.90
C ASP A 9 15.73 26.80 4.79
N THR A 10 16.09 26.60 6.05
CA THR A 10 15.23 25.90 7.02
C THR A 10 13.96 26.68 7.36
N ASP A 11 13.96 28.01 7.23
CA ASP A 11 12.80 28.84 7.56
C ASP A 11 11.73 28.74 6.48
N LYS A 12 12.16 28.65 5.21
CA LYS A 12 11.26 28.44 4.06
C LYS A 12 10.83 26.98 3.90
N CYS A 13 11.58 26.03 4.47
CA CYS A 13 11.27 24.61 4.33
C CYS A 13 9.99 24.26 5.10
N ASN A 14 8.99 23.71 4.42
CA ASN A 14 7.74 23.23 5.02
C ASN A 14 7.78 21.76 5.49
N GLY A 15 8.89 21.06 5.29
CA GLY A 15 9.06 19.67 5.75
C GLY A 15 8.42 18.61 4.87
N CYS A 16 8.03 18.91 3.62
CA CYS A 16 7.33 17.96 2.74
C CYS A 16 8.16 16.73 2.30
N GLY A 17 9.49 16.77 2.41
CA GLY A 17 10.38 15.66 2.07
C GLY A 17 10.61 15.43 0.57
N ALA A 18 9.96 16.17 -0.33
CA ALA A 18 10.04 15.97 -1.77
C ALA A 18 11.48 16.04 -2.31
N CYS A 19 12.28 16.98 -1.79
CA CYS A 19 13.69 17.11 -2.16
C CYS A 19 14.58 15.94 -1.68
N ALA A 20 14.27 15.36 -0.53
CA ALA A 20 15.00 14.19 -0.03
C ALA A 20 14.72 12.96 -0.88
N ASN A 21 13.48 12.81 -1.37
CA ASN A 21 13.09 11.72 -2.28
C ASN A 21 13.67 11.91 -3.69
N ALA A 22 13.81 13.17 -4.15
CA ALA A 22 14.35 13.48 -5.47
C ALA A 22 15.89 13.49 -5.52
N CYS A 23 16.57 13.42 -4.37
CA CYS A 23 18.03 13.40 -4.33
C CYS A 23 18.54 11.99 -4.63
N HIS A 24 19.01 11.76 -5.85
CA HIS A 24 19.55 10.47 -6.31
C HIS A 24 20.77 10.02 -5.49
N GLU A 25 21.56 10.97 -4.98
CA GLU A 25 22.76 10.70 -4.19
C GLU A 25 22.46 10.46 -2.69
N GLY A 26 21.22 10.72 -2.27
CA GLY A 26 20.82 10.56 -0.87
C GLY A 26 21.54 11.54 0.08
N ALA A 27 21.96 12.69 -0.45
CA ALA A 27 22.67 13.73 0.29
C ALA A 27 21.75 14.51 1.24
N ILE A 28 20.44 14.52 0.97
CA ILE A 28 19.43 15.24 1.76
C ILE A 28 18.71 14.25 2.68
N ALA A 29 18.55 14.62 3.95
CA ALA A 29 17.73 13.89 4.90
C ALA A 29 16.77 14.82 5.65
N MET A 30 15.70 14.25 6.20
CA MET A 30 14.77 14.98 7.07
C MET A 30 15.25 14.92 8.51
N VAL A 31 15.51 16.09 9.11
CA VAL A 31 15.96 16.24 10.50
C VAL A 31 15.00 17.18 11.20
N ASN A 32 14.34 16.72 12.26
CA ASN A 32 13.35 17.49 13.02
C ASN A 32 12.25 18.12 12.12
N GLY A 33 11.78 17.37 11.13
CA GLY A 33 10.74 17.82 10.21
C GLY A 33 11.19 18.83 9.14
N LYS A 34 12.49 19.09 8.99
CA LYS A 34 13.06 19.97 7.98
C LYS A 34 14.09 19.23 7.14
N ALA A 35 14.17 19.57 5.85
CA ALA A 35 15.21 19.01 4.98
C ALA A 35 16.58 19.61 5.31
N LYS A 36 17.61 18.79 5.32
CA LYS A 36 19.00 19.21 5.59
C LYS A 36 19.96 18.46 4.69
N LEU A 37 20.95 19.18 4.15
CA LEU A 37 22.10 18.55 3.51
C LEU A 37 22.98 17.90 4.59
N MET A 38 23.18 16.60 4.50
CA MET A 38 23.86 15.83 5.54
C MET A 38 25.37 15.86 5.39
N ARG A 39 25.84 15.79 4.15
CA ARG A 39 27.28 15.84 3.82
C ARG A 39 27.47 16.54 2.48
N ASP A 40 28.48 17.39 2.41
CA ASP A 40 28.81 18.14 1.21
C ASP A 40 29.33 17.24 0.09
N ASP A 41 30.14 16.25 0.44
CA ASP A 41 30.74 15.28 -0.50
C ASP A 41 29.73 14.30 -1.13
N TYR A 42 28.48 14.25 -0.64
CA TYR A 42 27.40 13.47 -1.24
C TYR A 42 26.61 14.25 -2.30
N CYS A 43 26.68 15.59 -2.29
CA CYS A 43 25.97 16.41 -3.26
C CYS A 43 26.80 16.53 -4.55
N ASP A 44 26.29 16.08 -5.68
CA ASP A 44 26.91 16.20 -7.00
C ASP A 44 26.85 17.62 -7.58
N GLY A 45 25.92 18.45 -7.10
CA GLY A 45 25.70 19.82 -7.58
C GLY A 45 24.84 19.93 -8.84
N PHE A 46 24.20 18.85 -9.31
CA PHE A 46 23.30 18.91 -10.48
C PHE A 46 21.97 19.59 -10.17
N GLY A 47 21.46 19.42 -8.94
CA GLY A 47 20.29 20.16 -8.48
C GLY A 47 18.94 19.56 -8.83
N ASP A 48 18.86 18.26 -9.04
CA ASP A 48 17.60 17.54 -9.29
C ASP A 48 16.56 17.76 -8.19
N CYS A 49 17.02 18.09 -6.98
CA CYS A 49 16.15 18.42 -5.85
C CYS A 49 15.45 19.79 -5.94
N LEU A 50 15.97 20.75 -6.75
CA LEU A 50 15.44 22.12 -6.82
C LEU A 50 14.02 22.19 -7.35
N PRO A 51 13.69 21.58 -8.52
CA PRO A 51 12.34 21.67 -9.09
C PRO A 51 11.28 20.98 -8.22
N HIS A 52 11.70 20.11 -7.31
CA HIS A 52 10.80 19.39 -6.40
C HIS A 52 10.49 20.16 -5.10
N CYS A 53 11.10 21.33 -4.88
CA CYS A 53 10.83 22.14 -3.68
C CYS A 53 9.66 23.09 -3.91
N PRO A 54 8.47 22.85 -3.33
CA PRO A 54 7.31 23.70 -3.57
C PRO A 54 7.41 25.09 -2.94
N THR A 55 8.32 25.26 -1.97
CA THR A 55 8.52 26.54 -1.27
C THR A 55 9.74 27.31 -1.75
N GLY A 56 10.51 26.77 -2.72
CA GLY A 56 11.76 27.40 -3.16
C GLY A 56 12.82 27.53 -2.06
N ALA A 57 12.79 26.64 -1.07
CA ALA A 57 13.73 26.65 0.05
C ALA A 57 15.15 26.19 -0.33
N ILE A 58 15.34 25.65 -1.55
CA ILE A 58 16.62 25.12 -2.01
C ILE A 58 17.21 26.05 -3.05
N THR A 59 18.46 26.43 -2.86
CA THR A 59 19.21 27.29 -3.77
C THR A 59 20.61 26.73 -3.98
N PHE A 60 21.26 27.14 -5.05
CA PHE A 60 22.69 26.89 -5.24
C PHE A 60 23.52 27.97 -4.58
N VAL A 61 24.60 27.55 -3.97
CA VAL A 61 25.66 28.44 -3.48
C VAL A 61 27.04 27.95 -3.92
N GLU A 62 27.91 28.86 -4.24
CA GLU A 62 29.33 28.55 -4.45
C GLU A 62 30.07 28.79 -3.14
N ARG A 63 30.60 27.73 -2.56
CA ARG A 63 31.37 27.79 -1.32
C ARG A 63 32.44 26.72 -1.29
N GLU A 64 33.36 26.87 -0.36
CA GLU A 64 34.31 25.81 -0.09
C GLU A 64 33.58 24.59 0.47
N ALA A 65 33.73 23.47 -0.23
CA ALA A 65 33.09 22.19 0.13
C ALA A 65 34.03 21.03 -0.25
N ALA A 66 33.85 19.91 0.41
CA ALA A 66 34.54 18.67 0.07
C ALA A 66 34.21 18.25 -1.37
N ALA A 67 35.17 17.64 -2.06
CA ALA A 67 34.94 17.10 -3.39
C ALA A 67 33.84 16.03 -3.34
N TYR A 68 33.08 15.90 -4.44
CA TYR A 68 32.11 14.81 -4.58
C TYR A 68 32.82 13.46 -4.52
N ASP A 69 32.31 12.57 -3.68
CA ASP A 69 32.86 11.22 -3.48
C ASP A 69 31.82 10.16 -3.89
N GLU A 70 31.89 9.74 -5.14
CA GLU A 70 31.01 8.73 -5.72
C GLU A 70 31.06 7.40 -4.94
N LYS A 71 32.25 6.99 -4.48
CA LYS A 71 32.41 5.73 -3.73
C LYS A 71 31.72 5.79 -2.37
N ALA A 72 31.84 6.93 -1.67
CA ALA A 72 31.15 7.14 -0.40
C ALA A 72 29.63 7.19 -0.58
N VAL A 73 29.15 7.73 -1.69
CA VAL A 73 27.73 7.75 -2.06
C VAL A 73 27.22 6.33 -2.34
N GLU A 74 27.93 5.53 -3.15
CA GLU A 74 27.55 4.15 -3.44
C GLU A 74 27.53 3.29 -2.16
N GLU A 75 28.52 3.47 -1.29
CA GLU A 75 28.55 2.75 -0.01
C GLU A 75 27.38 3.15 0.90
N ASN A 76 27.03 4.44 0.97
CA ASN A 76 25.85 4.94 1.68
C ASN A 76 24.54 4.35 1.09
N LYS A 77 24.41 4.32 -0.23
CA LYS A 77 23.27 3.68 -0.92
C LYS A 77 23.19 2.18 -0.57
N ARG A 78 24.33 1.48 -0.58
CA ARG A 78 24.41 0.07 -0.23
C ARG A 78 24.10 -0.19 1.25
N GLN A 79 24.58 0.66 2.15
CA GLN A 79 24.26 0.58 3.58
C GLN A 79 22.80 0.89 3.86
N LYS A 80 22.20 1.88 3.18
CA LYS A 80 20.76 2.17 3.26
C LYS A 80 19.92 1.03 2.68
N ALA A 81 20.33 0.44 1.57
CA ALA A 81 19.67 -0.74 0.99
C ALA A 81 19.83 -1.98 1.90
N ALA A 82 20.99 -2.20 2.51
CA ALA A 82 21.22 -3.27 3.48
C ALA A 82 20.47 -3.01 4.81
N ALA A 83 20.35 -1.76 5.23
CA ALA A 83 19.53 -1.37 6.38
C ALA A 83 18.02 -1.47 6.07
N ALA A 84 17.62 -1.26 4.83
CA ALA A 84 16.27 -1.53 4.33
C ALA A 84 16.00 -3.03 4.17
N GLN A 85 17.04 -3.84 3.95
CA GLN A 85 17.00 -5.32 3.90
C GLN A 85 17.26 -6.00 5.25
N LYS A 86 17.85 -5.32 6.25
CA LYS A 86 17.60 -5.74 7.63
C LYS A 86 16.10 -5.72 7.80
N PRO A 87 15.49 -6.84 8.22
CA PRO A 87 14.11 -6.79 8.66
C PRO A 87 14.07 -5.84 9.86
N LEU A 88 13.93 -4.56 9.60
CA LEU A 88 13.27 -3.66 10.54
C LEU A 88 12.00 -4.40 10.84
N GLY A 89 11.86 -4.85 12.11
CA GLY A 89 10.70 -5.55 12.56
C GLY A 89 9.49 -4.91 11.87
N GLY A 90 9.06 -5.52 10.77
CA GLY A 90 8.01 -4.95 9.93
C GLY A 90 6.83 -4.71 10.85
N CYS A 91 6.06 -3.64 10.65
CA CYS A 91 4.91 -3.39 11.50
C CYS A 91 4.13 -4.69 11.73
N PRO A 92 3.69 -5.04 12.97
CA PRO A 92 3.06 -6.33 13.29
C PRO A 92 1.88 -6.74 12.39
N GLY A 93 1.52 -5.95 11.40
CA GLY A 93 0.50 -6.20 10.41
C GLY A 93 0.93 -6.88 9.09
N SER A 94 2.23 -7.16 8.83
CA SER A 94 2.68 -7.71 7.53
C SER A 94 2.90 -9.23 7.49
N ALA A 95 2.76 -9.95 8.62
CA ALA A 95 2.97 -11.40 8.64
C ALA A 95 1.69 -12.19 8.36
N ALA A 96 1.77 -13.14 7.42
CA ALA A 96 0.67 -14.05 7.13
C ALA A 96 0.44 -15.05 8.27
N ARG A 97 -0.77 -15.09 8.81
CA ARG A 97 -1.18 -16.12 9.77
C ARG A 97 -2.46 -16.80 9.30
N SER A 98 -2.36 -18.12 9.18
CA SER A 98 -3.53 -18.99 9.08
C SER A 98 -3.94 -19.43 10.49
N VAL A 99 -5.22 -19.26 10.84
CA VAL A 99 -5.76 -19.66 12.14
C VAL A 99 -6.34 -21.08 12.06
N PHE A 100 -5.64 -21.99 11.41
CA PHE A 100 -5.91 -23.42 11.56
C PHE A 100 -5.05 -23.96 12.68
N HIS A 101 -5.68 -24.60 13.67
CA HIS A 101 -5.00 -25.25 14.79
C HIS A 101 -4.20 -26.47 14.29
N GLN A 102 -2.96 -26.22 13.89
CA GLN A 102 -1.89 -27.19 14.01
C GLN A 102 -0.65 -26.47 14.52
N PRO A 103 0.14 -27.06 15.43
CA PRO A 103 1.30 -26.40 16.00
C PRO A 103 2.41 -26.33 14.95
N VAL A 104 2.57 -25.15 14.34
CA VAL A 104 3.73 -24.84 13.49
C VAL A 104 4.66 -23.95 14.29
N PRO A 105 5.99 -24.13 14.23
CA PRO A 105 6.95 -23.35 14.99
C PRO A 105 6.79 -21.85 14.69
N GLN A 106 6.68 -21.05 15.75
CA GLN A 106 6.49 -19.62 15.68
C GLN A 106 7.74 -18.92 15.15
N MET A 107 7.69 -18.40 13.94
CA MET A 107 8.60 -17.34 13.51
C MET A 107 7.89 -16.00 13.66
N HIS A 108 8.22 -15.29 14.74
CA HIS A 108 7.65 -13.98 15.06
C HIS A 108 8.49 -12.87 14.41
N HIS A 109 8.11 -12.40 13.23
CA HIS A 109 8.68 -11.15 12.70
C HIS A 109 7.64 -10.43 11.82
N GLY A 110 7.02 -9.39 12.36
CA GLY A 110 6.13 -8.52 11.61
C GLY A 110 5.26 -7.62 12.49
N CYS A 111 4.91 -6.40 12.03
CA CYS A 111 4.02 -5.47 12.72
C CYS A 111 2.57 -6.00 12.90
N PRO A 112 1.86 -5.82 14.05
CA PRO A 112 0.49 -6.33 14.28
C PRO A 112 -0.54 -5.91 13.23
N GLY A 113 -0.40 -4.75 12.60
CA GLY A 113 -1.31 -4.22 11.59
C GLY A 113 -1.20 -4.85 10.19
N SER A 114 -0.09 -5.57 9.87
CA SER A 114 0.09 -6.26 8.57
C SER A 114 0.18 -7.80 8.69
N GLN A 115 -0.10 -8.38 9.86
CA GLN A 115 -0.13 -9.84 10.01
C GLN A 115 -1.33 -10.44 9.29
N MET A 116 -1.08 -11.36 8.37
CA MET A 116 -2.16 -12.15 7.76
C MET A 116 -2.81 -13.04 8.83
N ARG A 117 -4.11 -12.93 8.98
CA ARG A 117 -4.94 -13.82 9.80
C ARG A 117 -6.10 -14.33 8.97
N GLN A 118 -6.23 -15.62 8.88
CA GLN A 118 -7.48 -16.24 8.47
C GLN A 118 -8.34 -16.43 9.71
N MET A 119 -9.52 -15.83 9.73
CA MET A 119 -10.46 -15.92 10.85
C MET A 119 -11.52 -16.97 10.55
N GLN A 120 -11.74 -17.88 11.51
CA GLN A 120 -12.83 -18.86 11.41
C GLN A 120 -14.02 -18.34 12.22
N HIS A 121 -15.18 -18.28 11.57
CA HIS A 121 -16.44 -17.96 12.25
C HIS A 121 -17.15 -19.27 12.60
N LYS A 122 -17.41 -19.48 13.89
CA LYS A 122 -18.29 -20.58 14.31
C LYS A 122 -19.73 -20.22 13.93
N PRO A 123 -20.51 -21.15 13.36
CA PRO A 123 -21.93 -20.94 13.18
C PRO A 123 -22.60 -20.82 14.55
N GLU A 124 -23.36 -19.75 14.78
CA GLU A 124 -24.14 -19.58 16.00
C GLU A 124 -25.60 -20.01 15.80
N PRO A 125 -26.23 -20.60 16.85
CA PRO A 125 -27.65 -20.87 16.84
C PRO A 125 -28.45 -19.56 16.86
N ALA A 126 -29.51 -19.47 16.09
CA ALA A 126 -30.43 -18.35 16.07
C ALA A 126 -31.21 -18.28 17.39
N GLY A 127 -30.94 -17.27 18.22
CA GLY A 127 -31.71 -16.94 19.42
C GLY A 127 -32.42 -15.61 19.26
N GLU A 128 -33.51 -15.39 19.99
CA GLU A 128 -34.51 -14.33 19.80
C GLU A 128 -34.07 -12.89 20.19
N ASP A 129 -32.87 -12.66 20.69
CA ASP A 129 -32.30 -11.32 20.81
C ASP A 129 -31.57 -10.96 19.51
N MET A 130 -31.85 -9.78 18.95
CA MET A 130 -31.17 -9.29 17.74
C MET A 130 -29.65 -9.51 17.89
N PRO A 131 -29.07 -10.49 17.21
CA PRO A 131 -27.68 -10.83 17.45
C PRO A 131 -26.80 -9.65 17.03
N ALA A 132 -25.87 -9.27 17.89
CA ALA A 132 -24.86 -8.28 17.52
C ALA A 132 -24.24 -8.68 16.20
N LEU A 133 -24.30 -7.79 15.21
CA LEU A 133 -23.76 -8.04 13.87
C LEU A 133 -22.25 -8.33 14.01
N ARG A 134 -21.87 -9.59 13.69
CA ARG A 134 -20.46 -10.00 13.78
C ARG A 134 -19.75 -9.76 12.46
N SER A 135 -18.46 -9.42 12.56
CA SER A 135 -17.60 -9.32 11.39
C SER A 135 -17.59 -10.64 10.61
N GLN A 136 -17.76 -10.54 9.30
CA GLN A 136 -17.65 -11.67 8.37
C GLN A 136 -16.26 -11.74 7.72
N LEU A 137 -15.32 -10.88 8.16
CA LEU A 137 -13.97 -10.86 7.63
C LEU A 137 -13.24 -12.14 8.02
N SER A 138 -12.63 -12.80 7.03
CA SER A 138 -11.98 -14.10 7.20
C SER A 138 -10.46 -14.07 7.04
N GLN A 139 -9.90 -12.91 6.65
CA GLN A 139 -8.45 -12.74 6.52
C GLN A 139 -8.00 -11.35 6.95
N TRP A 140 -6.67 -11.22 7.11
CA TRP A 140 -5.96 -9.96 7.34
C TRP A 140 -4.57 -10.05 6.68
N PRO A 141 -4.02 -8.98 6.08
CA PRO A 141 -4.60 -7.65 5.89
C PRO A 141 -5.68 -7.61 4.79
N VAL A 142 -6.44 -6.50 4.70
CA VAL A 142 -7.47 -6.29 3.67
C VAL A 142 -7.00 -5.34 2.56
N GLN A 143 -6.09 -4.40 2.87
CA GLN A 143 -5.63 -3.41 1.90
C GLN A 143 -4.82 -4.05 0.77
N ILE A 144 -5.18 -3.76 -0.48
CA ILE A 144 -4.50 -4.29 -1.67
C ILE A 144 -2.99 -4.05 -1.59
N LYS A 145 -2.56 -2.88 -1.12
CA LYS A 145 -1.14 -2.54 -0.98
C LYS A 145 -0.39 -3.40 0.04
N LEU A 146 -1.07 -3.87 1.07
CA LEU A 146 -0.46 -4.58 2.19
C LEU A 146 -0.55 -6.11 2.05
N VAL A 147 -1.56 -6.61 1.33
CA VAL A 147 -1.76 -8.06 1.20
C VAL A 147 -0.59 -8.68 0.41
N PRO A 148 0.00 -9.80 0.84
CA PRO A 148 0.99 -10.50 0.04
C PRO A 148 0.36 -11.15 -1.19
N VAL A 149 1.11 -11.29 -2.27
CA VAL A 149 0.64 -11.89 -3.52
C VAL A 149 0.27 -13.36 -3.32
N ASN A 150 1.11 -14.10 -2.60
CA ASN A 150 0.97 -15.54 -2.35
C ASN A 150 0.53 -15.77 -0.90
N ALA A 151 -0.77 -15.70 -0.63
CA ALA A 151 -1.30 -16.01 0.68
C ALA A 151 -2.15 -17.29 0.61
N PRO A 152 -2.05 -18.20 1.60
CA PRO A 152 -2.79 -19.46 1.59
C PRO A 152 -4.31 -19.30 1.46
N TYR A 153 -4.85 -18.17 1.90
CA TYR A 153 -6.30 -17.90 1.84
C TYR A 153 -6.79 -17.53 0.43
N PHE A 154 -5.90 -17.32 -0.55
CA PHE A 154 -6.30 -17.07 -1.93
C PHE A 154 -6.63 -18.35 -2.70
N ASP A 155 -6.12 -19.50 -2.25
CA ASP A 155 -6.40 -20.76 -2.94
C ASP A 155 -7.87 -21.16 -2.78
N GLY A 156 -8.54 -21.38 -3.90
CA GLY A 156 -9.97 -21.68 -3.95
C GLY A 156 -10.88 -20.52 -3.52
N ALA A 157 -10.36 -19.28 -3.42
CA ALA A 157 -11.11 -18.15 -2.90
C ALA A 157 -12.04 -17.50 -3.93
N LYS A 158 -13.15 -16.96 -3.43
CA LYS A 158 -13.93 -15.92 -4.10
C LYS A 158 -13.35 -14.56 -3.68
N LEU A 159 -12.87 -13.78 -4.62
CA LEU A 159 -12.26 -12.48 -4.33
C LEU A 159 -13.32 -11.38 -4.33
N LEU A 160 -13.30 -10.55 -3.30
CA LEU A 160 -14.01 -9.28 -3.23
C LEU A 160 -13.00 -8.14 -3.36
N ILE A 161 -13.10 -7.32 -4.39
CA ILE A 161 -12.32 -6.11 -4.59
C ILE A 161 -13.26 -4.92 -4.34
N ALA A 162 -13.10 -4.26 -3.20
CA ALA A 162 -14.01 -3.23 -2.73
C ALA A 162 -13.34 -1.86 -2.63
N ALA A 163 -14.03 -0.81 -3.04
CA ALA A 163 -13.61 0.56 -2.76
C ALA A 163 -13.78 0.88 -1.27
N ASP A 164 -12.86 1.64 -0.69
CA ASP A 164 -12.84 1.99 0.74
C ASP A 164 -14.19 2.50 1.27
N CYS A 165 -14.89 3.32 0.49
CA CYS A 165 -16.14 3.94 0.92
C CYS A 165 -17.34 2.98 0.95
N THR A 166 -17.28 1.83 0.26
CA THR A 166 -18.44 0.96 0.05
C THR A 166 -18.98 0.33 1.33
N ALA A 167 -18.07 -0.05 2.23
CA ALA A 167 -18.44 -0.63 3.53
C ALA A 167 -19.07 0.39 4.48
N TYR A 168 -18.79 1.68 4.30
CA TYR A 168 -19.41 2.77 5.06
C TYR A 168 -20.76 3.17 4.49
N ALA A 169 -20.90 3.13 3.16
CA ALA A 169 -22.14 3.54 2.50
C ALA A 169 -23.22 2.45 2.62
N TYR A 170 -22.87 1.18 2.45
CA TYR A 170 -23.83 0.07 2.45
C TYR A 170 -23.88 -0.66 3.79
N ALA A 171 -24.93 -0.44 4.56
CA ALA A 171 -25.05 -0.93 5.95
C ALA A 171 -24.89 -2.46 6.10
N ASN A 172 -25.36 -3.25 5.13
CA ASN A 172 -25.29 -4.72 5.19
C ASN A 172 -24.06 -5.30 4.48
N PHE A 173 -22.95 -4.54 4.42
CA PHE A 173 -21.77 -4.89 3.64
C PHE A 173 -21.14 -6.22 4.04
N HIS A 174 -21.02 -6.48 5.35
CA HIS A 174 -20.45 -7.72 5.85
C HIS A 174 -21.24 -8.96 5.42
N GLN A 175 -22.56 -8.90 5.52
CA GLN A 175 -23.41 -10.06 5.22
C GLN A 175 -23.54 -10.30 3.71
N LYS A 176 -23.64 -9.21 2.92
CA LYS A 176 -23.85 -9.35 1.47
C LYS A 176 -22.56 -9.60 0.71
N PHE A 177 -21.47 -8.92 1.07
CA PHE A 177 -20.25 -8.89 0.27
C PHE A 177 -19.05 -9.58 0.92
N ILE A 178 -18.77 -9.35 2.20
CA ILE A 178 -17.59 -9.94 2.85
C ILE A 178 -17.78 -11.42 3.13
N ARG A 179 -18.98 -11.83 3.49
CA ARG A 179 -19.26 -13.22 3.86
C ARG A 179 -18.88 -14.19 2.73
N GLY A 180 -17.97 -15.10 3.02
CA GLY A 180 -17.51 -16.13 2.08
C GLY A 180 -16.56 -15.61 0.99
N HIS A 181 -16.06 -14.39 1.11
CA HIS A 181 -15.07 -13.82 0.19
C HIS A 181 -13.77 -13.48 0.93
N ILE A 182 -12.68 -13.51 0.18
CA ILE A 182 -11.42 -12.89 0.56
C ILE A 182 -11.45 -11.44 0.07
N THR A 183 -11.36 -10.52 1.02
CA THR A 183 -11.65 -9.11 0.79
C THR A 183 -10.38 -8.30 0.57
N LEU A 184 -10.33 -7.60 -0.56
CA LEU A 184 -9.28 -6.67 -0.94
C LEU A 184 -9.88 -5.27 -1.04
N VAL A 185 -9.27 -4.30 -0.35
CA VAL A 185 -9.81 -2.95 -0.23
C VAL A 185 -8.79 -1.93 -0.75
N GLY A 186 -9.25 -0.88 -1.40
CA GLY A 186 -8.39 0.19 -1.84
C GLY A 186 -9.14 1.40 -2.43
N CYS A 187 -8.46 2.54 -2.47
CA CYS A 187 -8.97 3.76 -3.09
C CYS A 187 -7.99 4.28 -4.15
N PRO A 188 -8.32 4.16 -5.45
CA PRO A 188 -7.42 4.60 -6.51
C PRO A 188 -7.19 6.12 -6.52
N LYS A 189 -8.02 6.89 -5.82
CA LYS A 189 -7.87 8.33 -5.68
C LYS A 189 -6.88 8.73 -4.57
N LEU A 190 -6.84 7.96 -3.47
CA LEU A 190 -6.01 8.27 -2.30
C LEU A 190 -4.64 7.58 -2.34
N ASP A 191 -4.59 6.38 -2.89
CA ASP A 191 -3.39 5.55 -2.82
C ASP A 191 -2.33 5.90 -3.86
N ASP A 192 -2.68 6.66 -4.89
CA ASP A 192 -1.78 7.09 -5.99
C ASP A 192 -0.94 5.92 -6.57
N VAL A 193 -1.59 4.76 -6.76
CA VAL A 193 -0.98 3.55 -7.30
C VAL A 193 -1.88 2.88 -8.32
N ASP A 194 -1.28 2.18 -9.28
CA ASP A 194 -2.01 1.27 -10.17
C ASP A 194 -2.12 -0.12 -9.51
N TYR A 195 -3.32 -0.47 -9.10
CA TYR A 195 -3.60 -1.78 -8.52
C TYR A 195 -3.55 -2.94 -9.55
N SER A 196 -3.58 -2.63 -10.85
CA SER A 196 -3.69 -3.67 -11.89
C SER A 196 -2.53 -4.66 -11.87
N GLU A 197 -1.31 -4.20 -11.61
CA GLU A 197 -0.13 -5.06 -11.53
C GLU A 197 -0.25 -6.07 -10.39
N LYS A 198 -0.53 -5.58 -9.18
CA LYS A 198 -0.61 -6.44 -8.00
C LYS A 198 -1.81 -7.38 -8.05
N LEU A 199 -2.97 -6.90 -8.52
CA LEU A 199 -4.15 -7.73 -8.72
C LEU A 199 -3.90 -8.81 -9.79
N THR A 200 -3.15 -8.47 -10.85
CA THR A 200 -2.73 -9.43 -11.87
C THR A 200 -1.90 -10.56 -11.26
N GLN A 201 -0.93 -10.22 -10.42
CA GLN A 201 -0.09 -11.21 -9.74
C GLN A 201 -0.93 -12.10 -8.82
N ILE A 202 -1.79 -11.51 -7.98
CA ILE A 202 -2.68 -12.26 -7.09
C ILE A 202 -3.55 -13.24 -7.87
N ILE A 203 -4.20 -12.78 -8.95
CA ILE A 203 -5.09 -13.63 -9.75
C ILE A 203 -4.30 -14.71 -10.50
N ARG A 204 -3.12 -14.37 -11.05
CA ARG A 204 -2.29 -15.29 -11.83
C ARG A 204 -1.70 -16.41 -10.97
N GLU A 205 -1.21 -16.07 -9.79
CA GLU A 205 -0.45 -16.99 -8.94
C GLU A 205 -1.33 -17.86 -8.03
N ASN A 206 -2.61 -17.49 -7.85
CA ASN A 206 -3.52 -18.20 -6.96
C ASN A 206 -4.75 -18.75 -7.71
N ASN A 207 -5.32 -19.81 -7.20
CA ASN A 207 -6.49 -20.48 -7.82
C ASN A 207 -7.81 -19.84 -7.37
N SER A 208 -8.08 -18.59 -7.80
CA SER A 208 -9.32 -17.87 -7.44
C SER A 208 -10.53 -18.39 -8.23
N GLN A 209 -11.67 -18.54 -7.57
CA GLN A 209 -12.92 -19.06 -8.16
C GLN A 209 -13.73 -17.96 -8.88
N SER A 210 -13.79 -16.77 -8.32
CA SER A 210 -14.54 -15.64 -8.88
C SER A 210 -13.97 -14.31 -8.38
N VAL A 211 -14.31 -13.21 -9.08
CA VAL A 211 -13.97 -11.85 -8.69
C VAL A 211 -15.23 -11.00 -8.65
N THR A 212 -15.53 -10.41 -7.50
CA THR A 212 -16.59 -9.42 -7.33
C THR A 212 -15.96 -8.07 -7.06
N VAL A 213 -16.25 -7.09 -7.90
CA VAL A 213 -15.82 -5.70 -7.70
C VAL A 213 -16.99 -4.92 -7.13
N VAL A 214 -16.80 -4.27 -6.00
CA VAL A 214 -17.81 -3.38 -5.39
C VAL A 214 -17.25 -1.96 -5.36
N ARG A 215 -17.94 -1.04 -6.02
CA ARG A 215 -17.51 0.35 -6.14
C ARG A 215 -18.64 1.33 -5.83
N MET A 216 -18.28 2.57 -5.53
CA MET A 216 -19.25 3.66 -5.47
C MET A 216 -19.59 4.19 -6.87
N GLU A 217 -20.75 4.82 -7.01
CA GLU A 217 -21.17 5.49 -8.24
C GLU A 217 -20.26 6.66 -8.68
N VAL A 218 -19.46 7.18 -7.74
CA VAL A 218 -18.60 8.34 -7.99
C VAL A 218 -17.46 8.02 -8.98
N PRO A 219 -17.07 9.00 -9.83
CA PRO A 219 -16.11 8.77 -10.91
C PRO A 219 -14.75 8.23 -10.46
N CYS A 220 -14.27 8.64 -9.26
CA CYS A 220 -12.97 8.20 -8.74
C CYS A 220 -12.88 6.67 -8.52
N CYS A 221 -14.01 6.00 -8.27
CA CYS A 221 -14.05 4.54 -8.11
C CYS A 221 -13.94 3.76 -9.43
N GLY A 222 -14.09 4.42 -10.59
CA GLY A 222 -13.89 3.79 -11.90
C GLY A 222 -12.47 3.24 -12.10
N GLY A 223 -11.48 3.81 -11.43
CA GLY A 223 -10.11 3.33 -11.43
C GLY A 223 -9.94 1.92 -10.85
N LEU A 224 -10.68 1.59 -9.79
CA LEU A 224 -10.65 0.27 -9.18
C LEU A 224 -11.25 -0.81 -10.10
N GLU A 225 -12.40 -0.49 -10.73
CA GLU A 225 -13.02 -1.36 -11.73
C GLU A 225 -12.08 -1.61 -12.91
N ARG A 226 -11.46 -0.54 -13.44
CA ARG A 226 -10.49 -0.64 -14.53
C ARG A 226 -9.31 -1.51 -14.14
N ALA A 227 -8.75 -1.32 -12.96
CA ALA A 227 -7.61 -2.11 -12.48
C ALA A 227 -7.97 -3.61 -12.37
N ALA A 228 -9.16 -3.94 -11.87
CA ALA A 228 -9.63 -5.31 -11.80
C ALA A 228 -9.83 -5.94 -13.19
N LYS A 229 -10.41 -5.19 -14.14
CA LYS A 229 -10.58 -5.65 -15.54
C LYS A 229 -9.22 -5.94 -16.20
N VAL A 230 -8.27 -5.02 -16.08
CA VAL A 230 -6.92 -5.19 -16.61
C VAL A 230 -6.23 -6.38 -15.97
N ALA A 231 -6.38 -6.55 -14.66
CA ALA A 231 -5.80 -7.68 -13.94
C ALA A 231 -6.35 -9.03 -14.40
N LEU A 232 -7.67 -9.14 -14.62
CA LEU A 232 -8.30 -10.34 -15.16
C LEU A 232 -7.77 -10.66 -16.56
N GLN A 233 -7.69 -9.66 -17.45
CA GLN A 233 -7.16 -9.83 -18.80
C GLN A 233 -5.70 -10.28 -18.80
N ASN A 234 -4.86 -9.65 -17.98
CA ASN A 234 -3.43 -9.93 -17.93
C ASN A 234 -3.08 -11.20 -17.15
N SER A 235 -3.99 -11.73 -16.34
CA SER A 235 -3.77 -12.96 -15.59
C SER A 235 -3.68 -14.20 -16.49
N GLY A 236 -4.28 -14.15 -17.69
CA GLY A 236 -4.39 -15.27 -18.60
C GLY A 236 -5.40 -16.34 -18.15
N LYS A 237 -6.18 -16.08 -17.09
CA LYS A 237 -7.19 -17.02 -16.54
C LYS A 237 -8.60 -16.57 -16.92
N PHE A 238 -9.45 -17.53 -17.21
CA PHE A 238 -10.88 -17.30 -17.40
C PHE A 238 -11.60 -17.48 -16.07
N ILE A 239 -11.86 -16.37 -15.37
CA ILE A 239 -12.51 -16.36 -14.05
C ILE A 239 -13.81 -15.56 -14.17
N PRO A 240 -14.96 -16.10 -13.70
CA PRO A 240 -16.21 -15.36 -13.66
C PRO A 240 -16.06 -14.13 -12.75
N TRP A 241 -16.57 -13.00 -13.21
CA TRP A 241 -16.47 -11.75 -12.48
C TRP A 241 -17.71 -10.88 -12.66
N GLN A 242 -17.95 -10.00 -11.70
CA GLN A 242 -19.05 -9.06 -11.70
C GLN A 242 -18.68 -7.72 -11.08
N VAL A 243 -19.40 -6.67 -11.44
CA VAL A 243 -19.26 -5.32 -10.85
C VAL A 243 -20.58 -4.92 -10.22
N ILE A 244 -20.51 -4.46 -8.98
CA ILE A 244 -21.65 -3.95 -8.23
C ILE A 244 -21.38 -2.50 -7.89
N THR A 245 -22.32 -1.63 -8.26
CA THR A 245 -22.22 -0.18 -7.99
C THR A 245 -23.16 0.19 -6.86
N ILE A 246 -22.63 0.89 -5.85
CA ILE A 246 -23.36 1.39 -4.69
C ILE A 246 -23.47 2.92 -4.79
N SER A 247 -24.67 3.46 -4.52
CA SER A 247 -24.89 4.92 -4.43
C SER A 247 -24.32 5.49 -3.13
N ILE A 248 -24.14 6.80 -3.09
CA ILE A 248 -23.76 7.51 -1.86
C ILE A 248 -24.81 7.36 -0.75
N ASP A 249 -26.07 7.09 -1.11
CA ASP A 249 -27.17 6.83 -0.16
C ASP A 249 -27.23 5.36 0.30
N GLY A 250 -26.27 4.54 -0.10
CA GLY A 250 -26.16 3.14 0.33
C GLY A 250 -27.10 2.16 -0.39
N ASN A 251 -27.58 2.49 -1.61
CA ASN A 251 -28.38 1.59 -2.42
C ASN A 251 -27.54 0.92 -3.49
N ILE A 252 -27.87 -0.33 -3.84
CA ILE A 252 -27.25 -1.01 -4.99
C ILE A 252 -27.94 -0.49 -6.25
N LEU A 253 -27.17 0.12 -7.16
CA LEU A 253 -27.66 0.70 -8.40
C LEU A 253 -27.61 -0.28 -9.57
N SER A 254 -26.56 -1.12 -9.61
CA SER A 254 -26.37 -2.10 -10.68
C SER A 254 -25.58 -3.31 -10.20
N GLU A 255 -25.92 -4.47 -10.72
CA GLU A 255 -25.17 -5.73 -10.62
C GLU A 255 -24.95 -6.20 -12.07
N LEU A 256 -23.73 -6.07 -12.61
CA LEU A 256 -23.33 -6.40 -13.99
C LEU A 256 -22.37 -7.59 -14.01
#